data_a096f62175e66bec432dd3e32cd3d4de
#
_entry.id   a096f62175e66bec432dd3e32cd3d4de
#
_cell.length_a   1.000
_cell.length_b   1.000
_cell.length_c   1.000
_cell.angle_alpha   90.00
_cell.angle_beta   90.00
_cell.angle_gamma   90.00
#
_symmetry.space_group_name_H-M   'P 1'
#
loop_
_entity.id
_entity.type
_entity.pdbx_description
1 polymer ?
#
loop_
_entity_poly.entity_id
_entity_poly.type
_entity_poly.pdbx_seq_one_letter_code
_entity_poly.pdbx_strand_id
1 'polypeptide(L)'
;MDFAFSDEQEELRRTVRTFLADTSPETEVRRLMETPEGFDRALWRRMGTELGLQGLAVPEEYGGAGCGPVEVGVVMEEMGRALLCAPFLSSAVLATTTLLRSADEDARKALLPGLASGERVGTLALTEDSARWDAAGVRLTARENKGSWLLTGHKMFVLDGAAAEVVLTVARADDGIGVFLVDGDAAGLTREPLPTMDPTRRQARLGYQGVRATRLRTHGDGWDLVAEVLDRAAVALAAEQVGVAHRVLDMAVEYAKTRHQFGRPIGSFQAVKHLLADVLLEVESARAAAHFALLAAEGESSELPAVASLAKAFCSDACLRATAENIQVHGGIGFTWEHPAHLYLKRAKTSQLLFGDPAYHRELLARRIGLTPVTEEGAA
;
A
#
# COMPACT_ATOMS: atom_id res chain seq x y z
N MET A 1 -26.00 3.25 5.57
CA MET A 1 -24.75 2.48 5.63
C MET A 1 -24.53 2.10 7.08
N ASP A 2 -24.38 0.84 7.35
CA ASP A 2 -23.92 0.40 8.67
C ASP A 2 -22.38 0.58 8.68
N PHE A 3 -21.86 1.32 9.68
CA PHE A 3 -20.41 1.56 9.84
C PHE A 3 -19.74 0.52 10.74
N ALA A 4 -20.48 -0.50 11.19
CA ALA A 4 -19.91 -1.60 11.94
C ALA A 4 -19.38 -2.68 10.98
N PHE A 5 -18.25 -3.29 11.33
CA PHE A 5 -17.80 -4.51 10.65
C PHE A 5 -18.76 -5.65 10.96
N SER A 6 -18.96 -6.56 9.99
CA SER A 6 -19.75 -7.76 10.21
C SER A 6 -19.03 -8.75 11.14
N ASP A 7 -19.77 -9.73 11.68
CA ASP A 7 -19.17 -10.77 12.52
C ASP A 7 -18.10 -11.57 11.76
N GLU A 8 -18.28 -11.78 10.46
CA GLU A 8 -17.31 -12.47 9.59
C GLU A 8 -16.04 -11.62 9.40
N GLN A 9 -16.17 -10.29 9.22
CA GLN A 9 -15.04 -9.37 9.11
C GLN A 9 -14.25 -9.29 10.41
N GLU A 10 -14.93 -9.29 11.56
CA GLU A 10 -14.28 -9.34 12.88
C GLU A 10 -13.61 -10.70 13.14
N GLU A 11 -14.17 -11.81 12.65
CA GLU A 11 -13.52 -13.12 12.71
C GLU A 11 -12.28 -13.17 11.83
N LEU A 12 -12.34 -12.63 10.61
CA LEU A 12 -11.18 -12.48 9.73
C LEU A 12 -10.08 -11.66 10.43
N ARG A 13 -10.42 -10.53 11.06
CA ARG A 13 -9.50 -9.70 11.84
C ARG A 13 -8.80 -10.52 12.93
N ARG A 14 -9.56 -11.25 13.73
CA ARG A 14 -9.01 -12.09 14.82
C ARG A 14 -8.06 -13.16 14.30
N THR A 15 -8.46 -13.83 13.23
CA THR A 15 -7.68 -14.90 12.59
C THR A 15 -6.35 -14.35 12.06
N VAL A 16 -6.38 -13.25 11.30
CA VAL A 16 -5.18 -12.62 10.74
C VAL A 16 -4.28 -12.09 11.85
N ARG A 17 -4.85 -11.44 12.87
CA ARG A 17 -4.09 -10.94 14.03
C ARG A 17 -3.34 -12.05 14.75
N THR A 18 -4.01 -13.17 15.02
CA THR A 18 -3.40 -14.34 15.68
C THR A 18 -2.29 -14.93 14.82
N PHE A 19 -2.57 -15.12 13.53
CA PHE A 19 -1.57 -15.65 12.60
C PHE A 19 -0.32 -14.75 12.51
N LEU A 20 -0.50 -13.45 12.43
CA LEU A 20 0.62 -12.49 12.33
C LEU A 20 1.37 -12.34 13.68
N ALA A 21 0.69 -12.47 14.81
CA ALA A 21 1.37 -12.49 16.12
C ALA A 21 2.36 -13.65 16.22
N ASP A 22 2.01 -14.81 15.67
CA ASP A 22 2.86 -16.01 15.69
C ASP A 22 3.95 -15.99 14.60
N THR A 23 3.67 -15.40 13.42
CA THR A 23 4.55 -15.52 12.25
C THR A 23 5.34 -14.27 11.92
N SER A 24 4.94 -13.10 12.44
CA SER A 24 5.61 -11.81 12.22
C SER A 24 5.90 -11.06 13.53
N PRO A 25 6.48 -11.73 14.57
CA PRO A 25 6.94 -10.99 15.74
C PRO A 25 8.08 -10.03 15.35
N GLU A 26 8.38 -9.06 16.22
CA GLU A 26 9.43 -8.04 15.95
C GLU A 26 10.77 -8.66 15.54
N THR A 27 11.16 -9.78 16.16
CA THR A 27 12.40 -10.48 15.83
C THR A 27 12.43 -10.97 14.38
N GLU A 28 11.30 -11.42 13.87
CA GLU A 28 11.17 -11.86 12.48
C GLU A 28 11.16 -10.66 11.51
N VAL A 29 10.47 -9.58 11.86
CA VAL A 29 10.53 -8.32 11.09
C VAL A 29 11.99 -7.87 10.97
N ARG A 30 12.74 -7.83 12.07
CA ARG A 30 14.16 -7.45 12.08
C ARG A 30 15.02 -8.40 11.23
N ARG A 31 14.77 -9.69 11.29
CA ARG A 31 15.48 -10.69 10.48
C ARG A 31 15.21 -10.46 8.98
N LEU A 32 13.95 -10.30 8.59
CA LEU A 32 13.55 -10.17 7.19
C LEU A 32 14.02 -8.87 6.56
N MET A 33 14.03 -7.76 7.30
CA MET A 33 14.51 -6.49 6.77
C MET A 33 16.02 -6.49 6.43
N GLU A 34 16.79 -7.47 6.90
CA GLU A 34 18.21 -7.63 6.56
C GLU A 34 18.43 -8.60 5.39
N THR A 35 17.40 -9.36 4.96
CA THR A 35 17.53 -10.29 3.82
C THR A 35 17.41 -9.56 2.50
N PRO A 36 18.05 -10.04 1.41
CA PRO A 36 17.93 -9.44 0.07
C PRO A 36 16.48 -9.43 -0.44
N GLU A 37 15.72 -10.50 -0.20
CA GLU A 37 14.33 -10.65 -0.64
C GLU A 37 13.39 -9.73 0.15
N GLY A 38 13.66 -9.48 1.43
CA GLY A 38 12.85 -8.67 2.31
C GLY A 38 11.57 -9.34 2.82
N PHE A 39 11.33 -10.61 2.49
CA PHE A 39 10.19 -11.40 2.98
C PHE A 39 10.51 -12.91 2.95
N ASP A 40 9.69 -13.71 3.63
CA ASP A 40 9.77 -15.17 3.63
C ASP A 40 8.79 -15.75 2.61
N ARG A 41 9.32 -16.43 1.56
CA ARG A 41 8.50 -17.07 0.53
C ARG A 41 7.65 -18.22 1.06
N ALA A 42 8.09 -18.93 2.10
CA ALA A 42 7.30 -20.00 2.69
C ALA A 42 6.10 -19.41 3.46
N LEU A 43 6.31 -18.35 4.23
CA LEU A 43 5.23 -17.63 4.90
C LEU A 43 4.26 -17.02 3.87
N TRP A 44 4.78 -16.40 2.80
CA TRP A 44 3.96 -15.84 1.71
C TRP A 44 3.02 -16.88 1.10
N ARG A 45 3.53 -18.09 0.79
CA ARG A 45 2.71 -19.19 0.27
C ARG A 45 1.69 -19.67 1.31
N ARG A 46 2.07 -19.80 2.58
CA ARG A 46 1.15 -20.19 3.65
C ARG A 46 -0.01 -19.21 3.80
N MET A 47 0.24 -17.91 3.70
CA MET A 47 -0.83 -16.89 3.72
C MET A 47 -1.85 -17.10 2.60
N GLY A 48 -1.43 -17.58 1.41
CA GLY A 48 -2.32 -17.92 0.30
C GLY A 48 -3.02 -19.25 0.48
N THR A 49 -2.27 -20.30 0.83
CA THR A 49 -2.81 -21.68 0.84
C THR A 49 -3.58 -22.03 2.12
N GLU A 50 -3.21 -21.45 3.27
CA GLU A 50 -3.87 -21.74 4.55
C GLU A 50 -5.02 -20.74 4.84
N LEU A 51 -4.84 -19.47 4.48
CA LEU A 51 -5.78 -18.39 4.82
C LEU A 51 -6.41 -17.69 3.61
N GLY A 52 -5.95 -17.96 2.39
CA GLY A 52 -6.48 -17.35 1.16
C GLY A 52 -6.28 -15.84 1.06
N LEU A 53 -5.34 -15.23 1.82
CA LEU A 53 -5.26 -13.78 1.99
C LEU A 53 -4.97 -13.05 0.68
N GLN A 54 -4.08 -13.56 -0.17
CA GLN A 54 -3.75 -12.94 -1.46
C GLN A 54 -4.92 -13.03 -2.46
N GLY A 55 -5.78 -14.02 -2.31
CA GLY A 55 -6.93 -14.30 -3.17
C GLY A 55 -8.24 -13.67 -2.69
N LEU A 56 -8.26 -12.91 -1.58
CA LEU A 56 -9.51 -12.39 -1.01
C LEU A 56 -10.38 -11.66 -2.05
N ALA A 57 -9.82 -10.69 -2.78
CA ALA A 57 -10.55 -9.91 -3.79
C ALA A 57 -10.62 -10.60 -5.18
N VAL A 58 -9.99 -11.75 -5.33
CA VAL A 58 -10.00 -12.49 -6.61
C VAL A 58 -11.29 -13.31 -6.70
N PRO A 59 -12.06 -13.24 -7.81
CA PRO A 59 -13.23 -14.08 -8.03
C PRO A 59 -12.93 -15.57 -7.91
N GLU A 60 -13.93 -16.35 -7.48
CA GLU A 60 -13.81 -17.80 -7.30
C GLU A 60 -13.41 -18.53 -8.60
N GLU A 61 -13.86 -18.04 -9.76
CA GLU A 61 -13.50 -18.59 -11.07
C GLU A 61 -11.99 -18.52 -11.39
N TYR A 62 -11.23 -17.65 -10.69
CA TYR A 62 -9.78 -17.55 -10.78
C TYR A 62 -9.08 -18.08 -9.50
N GLY A 63 -9.79 -18.81 -8.65
CA GLY A 63 -9.23 -19.46 -7.47
C GLY A 63 -9.13 -18.56 -6.24
N GLY A 64 -9.84 -17.43 -6.19
CA GLY A 64 -9.94 -16.56 -5.04
C GLY A 64 -11.18 -16.81 -4.18
N ALA A 65 -11.43 -15.90 -3.22
CA ALA A 65 -12.56 -15.98 -2.30
C ALA A 65 -13.76 -15.10 -2.72
N GLY A 66 -13.60 -14.22 -3.71
CA GLY A 66 -14.65 -13.32 -4.18
C GLY A 66 -15.11 -12.29 -3.13
N CYS A 67 -14.27 -12.00 -2.13
CA CYS A 67 -14.55 -10.98 -1.13
C CYS A 67 -14.36 -9.56 -1.67
N GLY A 68 -14.75 -8.57 -0.88
CA GLY A 68 -14.67 -7.16 -1.27
C GLY A 68 -13.40 -6.42 -0.78
N PRO A 69 -13.32 -5.14 -1.12
CA PRO A 69 -12.29 -4.24 -0.61
C PRO A 69 -12.28 -4.10 0.91
N VAL A 70 -13.41 -4.29 1.59
CA VAL A 70 -13.50 -4.18 3.05
C VAL A 70 -12.66 -5.28 3.71
N GLU A 71 -12.77 -6.54 3.27
CA GLU A 71 -11.98 -7.65 3.79
C GLU A 71 -10.49 -7.46 3.52
N VAL A 72 -10.12 -6.98 2.32
CA VAL A 72 -8.73 -6.59 2.02
C VAL A 72 -8.24 -5.50 2.98
N GLY A 73 -9.09 -4.52 3.28
CA GLY A 73 -8.78 -3.44 4.22
C GLY A 73 -8.54 -3.95 5.65
N VAL A 74 -9.38 -4.89 6.13
CA VAL A 74 -9.19 -5.57 7.42
C VAL A 74 -7.82 -6.25 7.50
N VAL A 75 -7.45 -6.97 6.45
CA VAL A 75 -6.15 -7.65 6.37
C VAL A 75 -5.00 -6.63 6.34
N MET A 76 -5.11 -5.56 5.55
CA MET A 76 -4.10 -4.49 5.48
C MET A 76 -3.91 -3.79 6.84
N GLU A 77 -4.98 -3.56 7.59
CA GLU A 77 -4.92 -2.99 8.94
C GLU A 77 -4.07 -3.88 9.88
N GLU A 78 -4.34 -5.20 9.90
CA GLU A 78 -3.58 -6.14 10.72
C GLU A 78 -2.11 -6.29 10.26
N MET A 79 -1.85 -6.25 8.96
CA MET A 79 -0.49 -6.25 8.41
C MET A 79 0.29 -4.99 8.80
N GLY A 80 -0.37 -3.82 8.79
CA GLY A 80 0.20 -2.57 9.29
C GLY A 80 0.54 -2.65 10.77
N ARG A 81 -0.37 -3.18 11.58
CA ARG A 81 -0.19 -3.42 13.01
C ARG A 81 1.03 -4.29 13.32
N ALA A 82 1.26 -5.33 12.51
CA ALA A 82 2.37 -6.28 12.66
C ALA A 82 3.68 -5.85 11.99
N LEU A 83 3.72 -4.72 11.26
CA LEU A 83 4.83 -4.34 10.37
C LEU A 83 5.24 -5.48 9.41
N LEU A 84 4.26 -6.22 8.90
CA LEU A 84 4.54 -7.39 8.08
C LEU A 84 5.49 -7.06 6.92
N CYS A 85 6.53 -7.86 6.78
CA CYS A 85 7.44 -7.85 5.63
C CYS A 85 6.95 -8.88 4.61
N ALA A 86 6.08 -8.45 3.69
CA ALA A 86 5.54 -9.31 2.63
C ALA A 86 5.06 -8.44 1.44
N PRO A 87 5.07 -8.98 0.21
CA PRO A 87 4.68 -8.26 -1.01
C PRO A 87 3.14 -8.16 -1.18
N PHE A 88 2.39 -7.92 -0.08
CA PHE A 88 0.94 -7.91 -0.14
C PHE A 88 0.41 -6.68 -0.90
N LEU A 89 0.93 -5.49 -0.58
CA LEU A 89 0.53 -4.25 -1.27
C LEU A 89 0.87 -4.28 -2.75
N SER A 90 2.04 -4.80 -3.13
CA SER A 90 2.46 -4.89 -4.54
C SER A 90 1.70 -5.96 -5.32
N SER A 91 1.48 -7.13 -4.73
CA SER A 91 0.91 -8.30 -5.39
C SER A 91 -0.60 -8.37 -5.26
N ALA A 92 -1.12 -8.49 -4.03
CA ALA A 92 -2.54 -8.67 -3.79
C ALA A 92 -3.37 -7.39 -4.00
N VAL A 93 -2.75 -6.20 -3.82
CA VAL A 93 -3.46 -4.93 -4.07
C VAL A 93 -3.15 -4.41 -5.48
N LEU A 94 -1.91 -3.99 -5.78
CA LEU A 94 -1.61 -3.31 -7.05
C LEU A 94 -1.76 -4.22 -8.26
N ALA A 95 -1.03 -5.33 -8.32
CA ALA A 95 -1.03 -6.19 -9.50
C ALA A 95 -2.39 -6.87 -9.72
N THR A 96 -2.99 -7.43 -8.66
CA THR A 96 -4.29 -8.09 -8.72
C THR A 96 -5.39 -7.10 -9.12
N THR A 97 -5.45 -5.91 -8.52
CA THR A 97 -6.43 -4.89 -8.91
C THR A 97 -6.25 -4.45 -10.37
N THR A 98 -5.00 -4.28 -10.84
CA THR A 98 -4.74 -3.92 -12.24
C THR A 98 -5.30 -4.97 -13.19
N LEU A 99 -5.11 -6.25 -12.91
CA LEU A 99 -5.67 -7.34 -13.72
C LEU A 99 -7.19 -7.39 -13.66
N LEU A 100 -7.77 -7.29 -12.47
CA LEU A 100 -9.22 -7.33 -12.27
C LEU A 100 -9.96 -6.18 -12.96
N ARG A 101 -9.36 -4.99 -12.97
CA ARG A 101 -9.92 -3.78 -13.61
C ARG A 101 -9.57 -3.65 -15.11
N SER A 102 -8.68 -4.50 -15.64
CA SER A 102 -8.38 -4.56 -17.07
C SER A 102 -9.54 -5.20 -17.86
N ALA A 103 -9.57 -5.03 -19.18
CA ALA A 103 -10.48 -5.74 -20.09
C ALA A 103 -9.85 -7.07 -20.60
N ASP A 104 -8.75 -7.54 -20.01
CA ASP A 104 -7.96 -8.65 -20.52
C ASP A 104 -8.27 -9.97 -19.80
N GLU A 105 -9.28 -10.66 -20.28
CA GLU A 105 -9.73 -11.94 -19.73
C GLU A 105 -8.66 -13.03 -19.82
N ASP A 106 -7.86 -13.03 -20.89
CA ASP A 106 -6.79 -14.02 -21.05
C ASP A 106 -5.68 -13.80 -20.00
N ALA A 107 -5.32 -12.53 -19.75
CA ALA A 107 -4.36 -12.19 -18.69
C ALA A 107 -4.89 -12.54 -17.30
N ARG A 108 -6.19 -12.31 -17.02
CA ARG A 108 -6.82 -12.70 -15.74
C ARG A 108 -6.69 -14.21 -15.52
N LYS A 109 -7.13 -15.02 -16.49
CA LYS A 109 -7.07 -16.50 -16.41
C LYS A 109 -5.65 -17.04 -16.24
N ALA A 110 -4.68 -16.41 -16.89
CA ALA A 110 -3.30 -16.87 -16.85
C ALA A 110 -2.56 -16.47 -15.55
N LEU A 111 -2.93 -15.35 -14.91
CA LEU A 111 -2.10 -14.76 -13.85
C LEU A 111 -2.77 -14.78 -12.47
N LEU A 112 -4.09 -14.52 -12.39
CA LEU A 112 -4.77 -14.40 -11.10
C LEU A 112 -4.67 -15.66 -10.23
N PRO A 113 -4.78 -16.92 -10.77
CA PRO A 113 -4.64 -18.11 -9.92
C PRO A 113 -3.30 -18.19 -9.18
N GLY A 114 -2.20 -17.89 -9.88
CA GLY A 114 -0.86 -17.91 -9.29
C GLY A 114 -0.61 -16.76 -8.31
N LEU A 115 -1.25 -15.60 -8.51
CA LEU A 115 -1.19 -14.48 -7.55
C LEU A 115 -2.04 -14.77 -6.32
N ALA A 116 -3.25 -15.31 -6.48
CA ALA A 116 -4.18 -15.64 -5.41
C ALA A 116 -3.63 -16.72 -4.46
N SER A 117 -2.98 -17.74 -5.01
CA SER A 117 -2.35 -18.80 -4.22
C SER A 117 -1.04 -18.40 -3.55
N GLY A 118 -0.46 -17.23 -3.90
CA GLY A 118 0.87 -16.83 -3.44
C GLY A 118 2.02 -17.60 -4.11
N GLU A 119 1.75 -18.36 -5.16
CA GLU A 119 2.79 -19.02 -5.96
C GLU A 119 3.65 -17.99 -6.69
N ARG A 120 3.04 -16.92 -7.18
CA ARG A 120 3.68 -15.78 -7.88
C ARG A 120 3.54 -14.49 -7.09
N VAL A 121 4.53 -13.62 -7.24
CA VAL A 121 4.50 -12.25 -6.74
C VAL A 121 4.31 -11.30 -7.93
N GLY A 122 3.34 -10.42 -7.83
CA GLY A 122 3.09 -9.37 -8.81
C GLY A 122 3.49 -7.98 -8.33
N THR A 123 3.70 -7.05 -9.26
CA THR A 123 3.87 -5.63 -8.95
C THR A 123 3.40 -4.74 -10.10
N LEU A 124 3.15 -3.46 -9.77
CA LEU A 124 2.89 -2.39 -10.74
C LEU A 124 4.08 -1.42 -10.76
N ALA A 125 4.73 -1.30 -11.91
CA ALA A 125 5.86 -0.39 -12.15
C ALA A 125 5.36 0.89 -12.84
N LEU A 126 5.18 1.98 -12.08
CA LEU A 126 4.60 3.23 -12.55
C LEU A 126 5.60 4.39 -12.56
N THR A 127 6.14 4.74 -11.39
CA THR A 127 6.93 5.97 -11.19
C THR A 127 8.31 5.89 -11.83
N GLU A 128 8.85 7.07 -12.14
CA GLU A 128 10.18 7.30 -12.69
C GLU A 128 10.92 8.35 -11.84
N ASP A 129 12.05 8.87 -12.30
CA ASP A 129 12.91 9.80 -11.53
C ASP A 129 12.16 11.04 -11.00
N SER A 130 11.13 11.47 -11.71
CA SER A 130 10.29 12.60 -11.26
C SER A 130 9.44 12.31 -10.03
N ALA A 131 9.30 11.03 -9.65
CA ALA A 131 8.42 10.55 -8.57
C ALA A 131 6.97 11.05 -8.67
N ARG A 132 6.49 11.39 -9.90
CA ARG A 132 5.13 11.85 -10.14
C ARG A 132 4.16 10.69 -10.21
N TRP A 133 2.94 10.93 -9.73
CA TRP A 133 1.83 9.97 -9.71
C TRP A 133 0.74 10.33 -10.72
N ASP A 134 1.12 10.97 -11.84
CA ASP A 134 0.22 11.38 -12.93
C ASP A 134 0.74 10.93 -14.30
N ALA A 135 -0.11 11.02 -15.33
CA ALA A 135 0.21 10.64 -16.69
C ALA A 135 1.44 11.35 -17.27
N ALA A 136 1.71 12.60 -16.83
CA ALA A 136 2.86 13.37 -17.29
C ALA A 136 4.19 12.85 -16.75
N GLY A 137 4.16 12.05 -15.66
CA GLY A 137 5.32 11.37 -15.11
C GLY A 137 5.78 10.15 -15.93
N VAL A 138 4.94 9.61 -16.81
CA VAL A 138 5.23 8.39 -17.58
C VAL A 138 6.03 8.77 -18.85
N ARG A 139 7.29 8.38 -18.89
CA ARG A 139 8.23 8.63 -20.01
C ARG A 139 8.82 7.37 -20.61
N LEU A 140 8.85 6.23 -19.89
CA LEU A 140 9.25 4.93 -20.41
C LEU A 140 8.45 4.65 -21.69
N THR A 141 9.15 4.31 -22.78
CA THR A 141 8.54 4.14 -24.10
C THR A 141 8.18 2.70 -24.39
N ALA A 142 7.02 2.50 -25.04
CA ALA A 142 6.59 1.23 -25.60
C ALA A 142 6.48 1.37 -27.11
N ARG A 143 7.16 0.50 -27.89
CA ARG A 143 7.09 0.48 -29.35
C ARG A 143 6.61 -0.87 -29.82
N GLU A 144 5.62 -0.87 -30.72
CA GLU A 144 5.13 -2.10 -31.32
C GLU A 144 6.18 -2.69 -32.27
N ASN A 145 6.38 -3.99 -32.19
CA ASN A 145 7.30 -4.75 -33.02
C ASN A 145 6.70 -6.12 -33.37
N LYS A 146 6.15 -6.28 -34.55
CA LYS A 146 5.63 -7.57 -35.10
C LYS A 146 4.63 -8.26 -34.16
N GLY A 147 3.67 -7.52 -33.62
CA GLY A 147 2.62 -8.05 -32.76
C GLY A 147 3.04 -8.25 -31.30
N SER A 148 4.25 -7.83 -30.89
CA SER A 148 4.69 -7.71 -29.50
C SER A 148 5.12 -6.25 -29.24
N TRP A 149 5.37 -5.91 -27.99
CA TRP A 149 5.84 -4.58 -27.60
C TRP A 149 7.26 -4.65 -27.07
N LEU A 150 8.04 -3.62 -27.33
CA LEU A 150 9.39 -3.44 -26.79
C LEU A 150 9.41 -2.23 -25.88
N LEU A 151 9.77 -2.44 -24.61
CA LEU A 151 9.86 -1.41 -23.60
C LEU A 151 11.31 -0.92 -23.47
N THR A 152 11.49 0.41 -23.40
CA THR A 152 12.80 1.03 -23.21
C THR A 152 12.72 2.21 -22.25
N GLY A 153 13.58 2.24 -21.24
CA GLY A 153 13.63 3.24 -20.18
C GLY A 153 13.86 2.61 -18.82
N HIS A 154 13.31 3.22 -17.77
CA HIS A 154 13.40 2.65 -16.42
C HIS A 154 12.21 3.09 -15.57
N LYS A 155 11.95 2.33 -14.50
CA LYS A 155 11.00 2.65 -13.43
C LYS A 155 11.73 2.72 -12.10
N MET A 156 11.28 3.62 -11.23
CA MET A 156 11.83 3.86 -9.90
C MET A 156 10.81 3.53 -8.82
N PHE A 157 11.31 3.21 -7.64
CA PHE A 157 10.48 2.97 -6.44
C PHE A 157 9.43 1.88 -6.61
N VAL A 158 9.73 0.87 -7.46
CA VAL A 158 8.80 -0.24 -7.72
C VAL A 158 8.76 -1.15 -6.49
N LEU A 159 7.58 -1.24 -5.86
CA LEU A 159 7.37 -2.08 -4.69
C LEU A 159 7.63 -3.55 -5.04
N ASP A 160 8.47 -4.20 -4.24
CA ASP A 160 8.89 -5.59 -4.40
C ASP A 160 9.38 -5.95 -5.82
N GLY A 161 9.78 -4.95 -6.61
CA GLY A 161 10.17 -5.10 -8.02
C GLY A 161 11.36 -6.03 -8.24
N ALA A 162 12.24 -6.19 -7.24
CA ALA A 162 13.35 -7.13 -7.31
C ALA A 162 12.91 -8.61 -7.21
N ALA A 163 11.77 -8.87 -6.57
CA ALA A 163 11.26 -10.21 -6.29
C ALA A 163 10.07 -10.63 -7.18
N ALA A 164 9.40 -9.67 -7.84
CA ALA A 164 8.20 -9.91 -8.63
C ALA A 164 8.46 -10.78 -9.86
N GLU A 165 7.65 -11.83 -10.04
CA GLU A 165 7.63 -12.66 -11.25
C GLU A 165 6.67 -12.08 -12.32
N VAL A 166 5.68 -11.27 -11.91
CA VAL A 166 4.73 -10.59 -12.81
C VAL A 166 4.89 -9.10 -12.66
N VAL A 167 5.39 -8.42 -13.68
CA VAL A 167 5.60 -6.97 -13.64
C VAL A 167 4.64 -6.29 -14.61
N LEU A 168 3.66 -5.56 -14.08
CA LEU A 168 2.76 -4.72 -14.85
C LEU A 168 3.40 -3.34 -14.98
N THR A 169 3.85 -3.00 -16.19
CA THR A 169 4.63 -1.78 -16.45
C THR A 169 3.78 -0.75 -17.18
N VAL A 170 3.66 0.44 -16.61
CA VAL A 170 2.99 1.58 -17.25
C VAL A 170 3.98 2.26 -18.19
N ALA A 171 3.63 2.38 -19.48
CA ALA A 171 4.50 2.96 -20.50
C ALA A 171 3.73 3.82 -21.49
N ARG A 172 4.45 4.69 -22.18
CA ARG A 172 3.93 5.57 -23.23
C ARG A 172 4.16 4.94 -24.59
N ALA A 173 3.06 4.65 -25.29
CA ALA A 173 3.03 4.27 -26.69
C ALA A 173 2.65 5.48 -27.56
N ASP A 174 2.71 5.33 -28.88
CA ASP A 174 2.34 6.41 -29.83
C ASP A 174 0.85 6.81 -29.71
N ASP A 175 -0.01 5.88 -29.30
CA ASP A 175 -1.45 6.07 -29.14
C ASP A 175 -1.88 6.42 -27.69
N GLY A 176 -0.93 6.67 -26.78
CA GLY A 176 -1.23 7.05 -25.40
C GLY A 176 -0.49 6.20 -24.36
N ILE A 177 -1.03 6.16 -23.13
CA ILE A 177 -0.48 5.36 -22.04
C ILE A 177 -1.10 3.96 -22.09
N GLY A 178 -0.26 2.93 -21.89
CA GLY A 178 -0.68 1.54 -21.75
C GLY A 178 -0.07 0.88 -20.53
N VAL A 179 -0.69 -0.22 -20.11
CA VAL A 179 -0.13 -1.15 -19.12
C VAL A 179 0.36 -2.38 -19.86
N PHE A 180 1.58 -2.77 -19.58
CA PHE A 180 2.28 -3.84 -20.30
C PHE A 180 2.72 -4.93 -19.33
N LEU A 181 2.35 -6.17 -19.63
CA LEU A 181 2.79 -7.34 -18.90
C LEU A 181 4.22 -7.70 -19.31
N VAL A 182 5.10 -7.82 -18.33
CA VAL A 182 6.49 -8.21 -18.46
C VAL A 182 6.77 -9.38 -17.50
N ASP A 183 7.43 -10.43 -17.99
CA ASP A 183 7.95 -11.48 -17.13
C ASP A 183 9.13 -10.97 -16.29
N GLY A 184 9.19 -11.37 -15.02
CA GLY A 184 10.24 -10.94 -14.11
C GLY A 184 11.65 -11.37 -14.52
N ASP A 185 11.80 -12.40 -15.36
CA ASP A 185 13.05 -12.90 -15.93
C ASP A 185 13.26 -12.51 -17.42
N ALA A 186 12.42 -11.59 -17.94
CA ALA A 186 12.50 -11.18 -19.34
C ALA A 186 13.88 -10.65 -19.71
N ALA A 187 14.37 -11.10 -20.88
CA ALA A 187 15.65 -10.65 -21.41
C ALA A 187 15.66 -9.11 -21.59
N GLY A 188 16.72 -8.44 -21.10
CA GLY A 188 16.85 -6.98 -21.11
C GLY A 188 16.21 -6.26 -19.93
N LEU A 189 15.52 -6.96 -19.03
CA LEU A 189 15.05 -6.42 -17.76
C LEU A 189 16.18 -6.50 -16.71
N THR A 190 16.52 -5.36 -16.11
CA THR A 190 17.43 -5.28 -14.96
C THR A 190 16.67 -4.87 -13.72
N ARG A 191 17.02 -5.44 -12.56
CA ARG A 191 16.36 -5.20 -11.28
C ARG A 191 17.40 -4.86 -10.22
N GLU A 192 17.35 -3.66 -9.69
CA GLU A 192 18.28 -3.12 -8.72
C GLU A 192 17.53 -2.71 -7.44
N PRO A 193 17.75 -3.40 -6.31
CA PRO A 193 17.17 -3.00 -5.03
C PRO A 193 17.62 -1.59 -4.65
N LEU A 194 16.68 -0.77 -4.15
CA LEU A 194 16.97 0.58 -3.68
C LEU A 194 17.22 0.57 -2.16
N PRO A 195 18.25 1.29 -1.69
CA PRO A 195 18.39 1.57 -0.26
C PRO A 195 17.28 2.53 0.18
N THR A 196 16.34 2.05 0.98
CA THR A 196 15.20 2.84 1.47
C THR A 196 15.33 3.11 2.96
N MET A 197 14.71 4.21 3.42
CA MET A 197 14.65 4.53 4.85
C MET A 197 13.86 3.45 5.64
N ASP A 198 12.83 2.89 5.03
CA ASP A 198 12.04 1.80 5.58
C ASP A 198 12.49 0.45 4.99
N PRO A 199 13.31 -0.33 5.71
CA PRO A 199 13.79 -1.62 5.23
C PRO A 199 12.71 -2.71 5.29
N THR A 200 11.56 -2.45 5.92
CA THR A 200 10.45 -3.40 6.01
C THR A 200 9.57 -3.41 4.75
N ARG A 201 9.81 -2.48 3.79
CA ARG A 201 9.11 -2.40 2.50
C ARG A 201 10.13 -2.22 1.37
N ARG A 202 10.36 -3.27 0.62
CA ARG A 202 11.33 -3.28 -0.46
C ARG A 202 10.86 -2.49 -1.67
N GLN A 203 11.80 -1.75 -2.26
CA GLN A 203 11.61 -1.04 -3.52
C GLN A 203 12.79 -1.29 -4.44
N ALA A 204 12.57 -1.24 -5.75
CA ALA A 204 13.60 -1.47 -6.75
C ALA A 204 13.52 -0.44 -7.88
N ARG A 205 14.67 -0.25 -8.53
CA ARG A 205 14.77 0.31 -9.87
C ARG A 205 14.69 -0.82 -10.89
N LEU A 206 13.81 -0.66 -11.89
CA LEU A 206 13.71 -1.60 -13.01
C LEU A 206 14.18 -0.90 -14.29
N GLY A 207 15.20 -1.46 -14.97
CA GLY A 207 15.70 -0.95 -16.24
C GLY A 207 15.24 -1.85 -17.41
N TYR A 208 14.80 -1.22 -18.50
CA TYR A 208 14.24 -1.89 -19.67
C TYR A 208 15.09 -1.55 -20.90
N GLN A 209 15.72 -2.56 -21.50
CA GLN A 209 16.53 -2.43 -22.71
C GLN A 209 15.90 -3.26 -23.85
N GLY A 210 14.83 -2.72 -24.48
CA GLY A 210 14.10 -3.44 -25.51
C GLY A 210 13.40 -4.68 -24.97
N VAL A 211 12.89 -4.62 -23.73
CA VAL A 211 12.20 -5.74 -23.06
C VAL A 211 10.91 -6.07 -23.77
N ARG A 212 10.71 -7.33 -24.12
CA ARG A 212 9.46 -7.80 -24.71
C ARG A 212 8.32 -7.76 -23.68
N ALA A 213 7.16 -7.27 -24.13
CA ALA A 213 5.98 -7.14 -23.31
C ALA A 213 4.71 -7.41 -24.11
N THR A 214 3.63 -7.76 -23.40
CA THR A 214 2.28 -7.85 -23.93
C THR A 214 1.45 -6.70 -23.37
N ARG A 215 0.81 -5.89 -24.24
CA ARG A 215 -0.07 -4.82 -23.81
C ARG A 215 -1.37 -5.41 -23.25
N LEU A 216 -1.77 -5.02 -22.05
CA LEU A 216 -3.08 -5.37 -21.51
C LEU A 216 -4.19 -4.66 -22.27
N ARG A 217 -5.29 -5.35 -22.49
CA ARG A 217 -6.54 -4.73 -22.99
C ARG A 217 -7.18 -3.92 -21.86
N THR A 218 -7.60 -2.70 -22.15
CA THR A 218 -8.27 -1.78 -21.23
C THR A 218 -9.64 -1.37 -21.77
N HIS A 219 -10.56 -0.93 -20.89
CA HIS A 219 -11.87 -0.43 -21.30
C HIS A 219 -11.82 0.99 -21.88
N GLY A 220 -10.71 1.68 -21.77
CA GLY A 220 -10.49 3.06 -22.26
C GLY A 220 -9.00 3.36 -22.34
N ASP A 221 -8.60 4.61 -22.03
CA ASP A 221 -7.19 4.97 -21.95
C ASP A 221 -6.52 4.13 -20.83
N GLY A 222 -5.30 3.69 -21.07
CA GLY A 222 -4.53 2.98 -20.07
C GLY A 222 -4.28 3.79 -18.79
N TRP A 223 -4.29 5.13 -18.89
CA TRP A 223 -4.19 5.99 -17.72
C TRP A 223 -5.45 5.92 -16.83
N ASP A 224 -6.63 5.79 -17.39
CA ASP A 224 -7.88 5.65 -16.62
C ASP A 224 -7.83 4.39 -15.73
N LEU A 225 -7.35 3.27 -16.28
CA LEU A 225 -7.09 2.07 -15.49
C LEU A 225 -6.08 2.33 -14.36
N VAL A 226 -4.96 2.99 -14.66
CA VAL A 226 -3.93 3.28 -13.65
C VAL A 226 -4.47 4.20 -12.55
N ALA A 227 -5.23 5.23 -12.90
CA ALA A 227 -5.83 6.15 -11.94
C ALA A 227 -6.80 5.45 -11.00
N GLU A 228 -7.66 4.56 -11.51
CA GLU A 228 -8.56 3.73 -10.72
C GLU A 228 -7.79 2.79 -9.75
N VAL A 229 -6.73 2.15 -10.25
CA VAL A 229 -5.87 1.28 -9.43
C VAL A 229 -5.20 2.08 -8.31
N LEU A 230 -4.73 3.30 -8.59
CA LEU A 230 -4.12 4.17 -7.58
C LEU A 230 -5.11 4.60 -6.50
N ASP A 231 -6.35 4.90 -6.86
CA ASP A 231 -7.38 5.25 -5.88
C ASP A 231 -7.68 4.06 -4.93
N ARG A 232 -7.85 2.86 -5.47
CA ARG A 232 -8.05 1.64 -4.68
C ARG A 232 -6.83 1.29 -3.82
N ALA A 233 -5.63 1.47 -4.36
CA ALA A 233 -4.38 1.27 -3.62
C ALA A 233 -4.21 2.31 -2.48
N ALA A 234 -4.62 3.56 -2.69
CA ALA A 234 -4.62 4.59 -1.67
C ALA A 234 -5.58 4.24 -0.50
N VAL A 235 -6.75 3.67 -0.81
CA VAL A 235 -7.71 3.17 0.20
C VAL A 235 -7.11 2.02 1.01
N ALA A 236 -6.54 1.01 0.36
CA ALA A 236 -5.90 -0.11 1.03
C ALA A 236 -4.71 0.33 1.91
N LEU A 237 -3.91 1.28 1.41
CA LEU A 237 -2.79 1.85 2.16
C LEU A 237 -3.27 2.70 3.36
N ALA A 238 -4.40 3.40 3.25
CA ALA A 238 -5.00 4.12 4.37
C ALA A 238 -5.41 3.16 5.50
N ALA A 239 -5.96 1.99 5.17
CA ALA A 239 -6.27 0.95 6.15
C ALA A 239 -5.00 0.40 6.85
N GLU A 240 -3.91 0.16 6.10
CA GLU A 240 -2.62 -0.22 6.70
C GLU A 240 -2.11 0.85 7.67
N GLN A 241 -2.22 2.14 7.30
CA GLN A 241 -1.79 3.25 8.14
C GLN A 241 -2.60 3.34 9.45
N VAL A 242 -3.88 3.01 9.42
CA VAL A 242 -4.72 2.89 10.63
C VAL A 242 -4.17 1.79 11.54
N GLY A 243 -3.85 0.63 11.01
CA GLY A 243 -3.26 -0.47 11.79
C GLY A 243 -1.93 -0.09 12.47
N VAL A 244 -1.05 0.60 11.72
CA VAL A 244 0.20 1.18 12.27
C VAL A 244 -0.10 2.16 13.40
N ALA A 245 -1.02 3.11 13.18
CA ALA A 245 -1.36 4.16 14.14
C ALA A 245 -1.95 3.60 15.44
N HIS A 246 -2.86 2.65 15.34
CA HIS A 246 -3.41 1.94 16.51
C HIS A 246 -2.33 1.21 17.30
N ARG A 247 -1.43 0.49 16.61
CA ARG A 247 -0.37 -0.25 17.29
C ARG A 247 0.55 0.65 18.09
N VAL A 248 0.98 1.76 17.52
CA VAL A 248 1.91 2.67 18.22
C VAL A 248 1.22 3.43 19.35
N LEU A 249 -0.07 3.72 19.23
CA LEU A 249 -0.87 4.27 20.33
C LEU A 249 -0.94 3.27 21.50
N ASP A 250 -1.26 2.00 21.24
CA ASP A 250 -1.23 0.94 22.26
C ASP A 250 0.14 0.88 22.97
N MET A 251 1.22 0.88 22.19
CA MET A 251 2.59 0.85 22.74
C MET A 251 2.87 2.04 23.65
N ALA A 252 2.49 3.25 23.22
CA ALA A 252 2.68 4.46 24.01
C ALA A 252 1.86 4.45 25.30
N VAL A 253 0.61 3.97 25.24
CA VAL A 253 -0.28 3.86 26.40
C VAL A 253 0.28 2.85 27.40
N GLU A 254 0.69 1.66 26.97
CA GLU A 254 1.27 0.64 27.85
C GLU A 254 2.59 1.12 28.48
N TYR A 255 3.45 1.79 27.72
CA TYR A 255 4.66 2.37 28.28
C TYR A 255 4.34 3.47 29.32
N ALA A 256 3.36 4.33 29.02
CA ALA A 256 2.96 5.39 29.94
C ALA A 256 2.38 4.88 31.27
N LYS A 257 1.75 3.67 31.28
CA LYS A 257 1.26 2.99 32.48
C LYS A 257 2.39 2.37 33.32
N THR A 258 3.45 1.89 32.68
CA THR A 258 4.51 1.09 33.33
C THR A 258 5.76 1.90 33.67
N ARG A 259 6.09 2.92 32.89
CA ARG A 259 7.28 3.76 33.12
C ARG A 259 7.08 4.75 34.27
N HIS A 260 7.94 4.72 35.24
CA HIS A 260 7.92 5.65 36.39
C HIS A 260 8.97 6.74 36.26
N GLN A 261 8.56 7.99 36.54
CA GLN A 261 9.39 9.15 36.72
C GLN A 261 8.78 10.04 37.82
N PHE A 262 9.61 10.72 38.60
CA PHE A 262 9.16 11.60 39.71
C PHE A 262 8.22 10.84 40.69
N GLY A 263 8.52 9.56 40.95
CA GLY A 263 7.81 8.74 41.93
C GLY A 263 6.45 8.17 41.49
N ARG A 264 6.06 8.31 40.22
CA ARG A 264 4.76 7.84 39.70
C ARG A 264 4.84 7.46 38.21
N PRO A 265 3.88 6.68 37.67
CA PRO A 265 3.79 6.40 36.25
C PRO A 265 3.72 7.68 35.42
N ILE A 266 4.42 7.74 34.28
CA ILE A 266 4.41 8.95 33.42
C ILE A 266 3.02 9.25 32.88
N GLY A 267 2.18 8.25 32.66
CA GLY A 267 0.78 8.41 32.28
C GLY A 267 -0.11 9.07 33.32
N SER A 268 0.38 9.29 34.55
CA SER A 268 -0.34 10.08 35.56
C SER A 268 -0.24 11.59 35.35
N PHE A 269 0.71 12.06 34.52
CA PHE A 269 0.86 13.48 34.20
C PHE A 269 -0.14 13.91 33.15
N GLN A 270 -0.82 15.06 33.35
CA GLN A 270 -1.84 15.57 32.42
C GLN A 270 -1.31 15.78 31.01
N ALA A 271 -0.08 16.29 30.87
CA ALA A 271 0.54 16.51 29.56
C ALA A 271 0.61 15.22 28.71
N VAL A 272 0.98 14.09 29.33
CA VAL A 272 1.03 12.78 28.64
C VAL A 272 -0.38 12.27 28.34
N LYS A 273 -1.32 12.42 29.29
CA LYS A 273 -2.72 12.00 29.07
C LYS A 273 -3.38 12.75 27.91
N HIS A 274 -3.21 14.08 27.87
CA HIS A 274 -3.80 14.93 26.83
C HIS A 274 -3.17 14.61 25.47
N LEU A 275 -1.85 14.47 25.41
CA LEU A 275 -1.15 14.05 24.20
C LEU A 275 -1.73 12.74 23.62
N LEU A 276 -1.84 11.70 24.45
CA LEU A 276 -2.38 10.39 24.02
C LEU A 276 -3.87 10.45 23.70
N ALA A 277 -4.65 11.31 24.37
CA ALA A 277 -6.06 11.51 24.04
C ALA A 277 -6.23 12.20 22.68
N ASP A 278 -5.41 13.20 22.37
CA ASP A 278 -5.41 13.86 21.05
C ASP A 278 -5.02 12.87 19.94
N VAL A 279 -3.99 12.03 20.17
CA VAL A 279 -3.61 10.97 19.22
C VAL A 279 -4.76 9.97 19.03
N LEU A 280 -5.45 9.56 20.11
CA LEU A 280 -6.61 8.66 20.01
C LEU A 280 -7.71 9.24 19.12
N LEU A 281 -8.04 10.53 19.29
CA LEU A 281 -9.07 11.19 18.46
C LEU A 281 -8.69 11.17 16.98
N GLU A 282 -7.43 11.41 16.65
CA GLU A 282 -6.96 11.38 15.26
C GLU A 282 -6.96 9.94 14.69
N VAL A 283 -6.52 8.95 15.48
CA VAL A 283 -6.51 7.55 15.06
C VAL A 283 -7.92 7.02 14.80
N GLU A 284 -8.89 7.33 15.69
CA GLU A 284 -10.28 6.92 15.48
C GLU A 284 -10.92 7.65 14.28
N SER A 285 -10.59 8.92 14.07
CA SER A 285 -11.04 9.67 12.89
C SER A 285 -10.44 9.09 11.60
N ALA A 286 -9.15 8.70 11.62
CA ALA A 286 -8.49 8.03 10.49
C ALA A 286 -9.12 6.67 10.19
N ARG A 287 -9.49 5.90 11.23
CA ARG A 287 -10.18 4.63 11.07
C ARG A 287 -11.53 4.82 10.40
N ALA A 288 -12.32 5.81 10.83
CA ALA A 288 -13.60 6.13 10.20
C ALA A 288 -13.43 6.55 8.72
N ALA A 289 -12.44 7.38 8.41
CA ALA A 289 -12.14 7.80 7.04
C ALA A 289 -11.71 6.63 6.14
N ALA A 290 -10.83 5.76 6.63
CA ALA A 290 -10.38 4.58 5.87
C ALA A 290 -11.55 3.59 5.64
N HIS A 291 -12.37 3.34 6.67
CA HIS A 291 -13.54 2.45 6.56
C HIS A 291 -14.58 3.00 5.56
N PHE A 292 -14.87 4.30 5.61
CA PHE A 292 -15.76 4.93 4.63
C PHE A 292 -15.23 4.77 3.20
N ALA A 293 -13.91 4.91 3.01
CA ALA A 293 -13.29 4.73 1.69
C ALA A 293 -13.34 3.26 1.21
N LEU A 294 -13.20 2.29 2.11
CA LEU A 294 -13.38 0.87 1.80
C LEU A 294 -14.81 0.56 1.36
N LEU A 295 -15.81 1.07 2.07
CA LEU A 295 -17.24 0.93 1.70
C LEU A 295 -17.56 1.60 0.35
N ALA A 296 -16.95 2.76 0.07
CA ALA A 296 -17.09 3.41 -1.24
C ALA A 296 -16.46 2.59 -2.37
N ALA A 297 -15.33 1.93 -2.10
CA ALA A 297 -14.66 1.05 -3.07
C ALA A 297 -15.45 -0.24 -3.32
N GLU A 298 -16.11 -0.79 -2.30
CA GLU A 298 -16.94 -1.99 -2.42
C GLU A 298 -18.25 -1.71 -3.18
N GLY A 299 -18.89 -0.59 -2.87
CA GLY A 299 -20.12 -0.16 -3.54
C GLY A 299 -19.92 0.42 -4.93
N GLU A 300 -18.72 0.37 -5.51
CA GLU A 300 -18.39 0.98 -6.82
C GLU A 300 -18.87 2.42 -6.93
N SER A 301 -18.76 3.17 -5.83
CA SER A 301 -19.29 4.55 -5.73
C SER A 301 -18.56 5.50 -6.67
N SER A 302 -19.31 6.36 -7.34
CA SER A 302 -18.72 7.46 -8.13
C SER A 302 -17.95 8.47 -7.26
N GLU A 303 -18.12 8.47 -5.94
CA GLU A 303 -17.39 9.29 -5.00
C GLU A 303 -16.03 8.69 -4.62
N LEU A 304 -15.77 7.42 -4.98
CA LEU A 304 -14.52 6.72 -4.62
C LEU A 304 -13.27 7.57 -4.86
N PRO A 305 -13.06 8.23 -6.01
CA PRO A 305 -11.88 9.04 -6.23
C PRO A 305 -11.68 10.14 -5.18
N ALA A 306 -12.75 10.88 -4.86
CA ALA A 306 -12.70 11.95 -3.85
C ALA A 306 -12.43 11.40 -2.45
N VAL A 307 -13.16 10.35 -2.06
CA VAL A 307 -13.05 9.71 -0.75
C VAL A 307 -11.69 9.03 -0.55
N ALA A 308 -11.13 8.40 -1.59
CA ALA A 308 -9.77 7.83 -1.57
C ALA A 308 -8.71 8.91 -1.27
N SER A 309 -8.82 10.08 -1.93
CA SER A 309 -7.92 11.21 -1.68
C SER A 309 -8.05 11.73 -0.25
N LEU A 310 -9.28 11.88 0.27
CA LEU A 310 -9.54 12.30 1.64
C LEU A 310 -8.91 11.33 2.64
N ALA A 311 -9.21 10.04 2.51
CA ALA A 311 -8.71 9.01 3.41
C ALA A 311 -7.18 8.94 3.39
N LYS A 312 -6.56 8.93 2.20
CA LYS A 312 -5.10 8.89 2.07
C LYS A 312 -4.41 10.09 2.71
N ALA A 313 -4.93 11.30 2.50
CA ALA A 313 -4.36 12.51 3.10
C ALA A 313 -4.46 12.46 4.63
N PHE A 314 -5.66 12.19 5.15
CA PHE A 314 -5.92 12.22 6.59
C PHE A 314 -5.19 11.08 7.34
N CYS A 315 -5.31 9.85 6.87
CA CYS A 315 -4.65 8.69 7.50
C CYS A 315 -3.13 8.81 7.49
N SER A 316 -2.54 9.41 6.43
CA SER A 316 -1.09 9.63 6.37
C SER A 316 -0.60 10.59 7.45
N ASP A 317 -1.30 11.70 7.68
CA ASP A 317 -0.92 12.66 8.72
C ASP A 317 -1.15 12.11 10.12
N ALA A 318 -2.29 11.48 10.36
CA ALA A 318 -2.62 10.84 11.64
C ALA A 318 -1.62 9.73 12.01
N CYS A 319 -1.27 8.87 11.05
CA CYS A 319 -0.30 7.80 11.24
C CYS A 319 1.10 8.34 11.55
N LEU A 320 1.57 9.35 10.78
CA LEU A 320 2.87 9.96 11.03
C LEU A 320 2.93 10.61 12.40
N ARG A 321 1.88 11.35 12.78
CA ARG A 321 1.79 11.96 14.12
C ARG A 321 1.79 10.90 15.21
N ALA A 322 0.93 9.88 15.13
CA ALA A 322 0.87 8.81 16.12
C ALA A 322 2.23 8.13 16.32
N THR A 323 2.97 7.85 15.25
CA THR A 323 4.30 7.24 15.33
C THR A 323 5.36 8.18 15.94
N ALA A 324 5.30 9.48 15.65
CA ALA A 324 6.20 10.48 16.24
C ALA A 324 5.93 10.64 17.76
N GLU A 325 4.66 10.74 18.15
CA GLU A 325 4.28 10.87 19.56
C GLU A 325 4.59 9.59 20.36
N ASN A 326 4.48 8.42 19.75
CA ASN A 326 4.95 7.18 20.37
C ASN A 326 6.44 7.23 20.71
N ILE A 327 7.29 7.72 19.80
CA ILE A 327 8.73 7.93 20.08
C ILE A 327 8.90 8.95 21.21
N GLN A 328 8.16 10.06 21.18
CA GLN A 328 8.21 11.11 22.20
C GLN A 328 7.88 10.56 23.61
N VAL A 329 6.83 9.73 23.71
CA VAL A 329 6.41 9.12 24.98
C VAL A 329 7.47 8.14 25.52
N HIS A 330 8.10 7.37 24.62
CA HIS A 330 9.19 6.45 25.00
C HIS A 330 10.49 7.19 25.34
N GLY A 331 10.67 8.43 24.86
CA GLY A 331 11.90 9.20 25.07
C GLY A 331 13.11 8.53 24.40
N GLY A 332 14.27 8.59 25.05
CA GLY A 332 15.53 8.13 24.45
C GLY A 332 15.49 6.71 23.89
N ILE A 333 14.82 5.76 24.56
CA ILE A 333 14.76 4.36 24.09
C ILE A 333 13.97 4.24 22.78
N GLY A 334 12.92 5.03 22.58
CA GLY A 334 12.12 5.01 21.34
C GLY A 334 12.89 5.35 20.07
N PHE A 335 14.03 6.00 20.19
CA PHE A 335 14.92 6.36 19.09
C PHE A 335 16.06 5.36 18.87
N THR A 336 16.24 4.38 19.76
CA THR A 336 17.30 3.37 19.66
C THR A 336 16.87 2.15 18.85
N TRP A 337 17.84 1.38 18.38
CA TRP A 337 17.57 0.10 17.71
C TRP A 337 17.04 -1.00 18.66
N GLU A 338 17.09 -0.77 19.96
CA GLU A 338 16.56 -1.71 20.97
C GLU A 338 15.03 -1.72 21.03
N HIS A 339 14.37 -0.67 20.48
CA HIS A 339 12.91 -0.51 20.51
C HIS A 339 12.33 -0.40 19.11
N PRO A 340 11.14 -1.01 18.82
CA PRO A 340 10.57 -1.02 17.47
C PRO A 340 9.92 0.30 17.05
N ALA A 341 9.77 1.31 17.90
CA ALA A 341 9.06 2.55 17.59
C ALA A 341 9.56 3.24 16.32
N HIS A 342 10.88 3.26 16.09
CA HIS A 342 11.47 3.87 14.90
C HIS A 342 11.15 3.11 13.61
N LEU A 343 10.88 1.79 13.67
CA LEU A 343 10.46 1.01 12.49
C LEU A 343 9.07 1.44 12.03
N TYR A 344 8.15 1.64 12.97
CA TYR A 344 6.81 2.17 12.67
C TYR A 344 6.85 3.58 12.08
N LEU A 345 7.72 4.48 12.61
CA LEU A 345 7.89 5.82 12.03
C LEU A 345 8.41 5.77 10.59
N LYS A 346 9.36 4.89 10.30
CA LYS A 346 9.91 4.70 8.96
C LYS A 346 8.83 4.17 8.00
N ARG A 347 8.03 3.17 8.42
CA ARG A 347 6.89 2.65 7.67
C ARG A 347 5.84 3.74 7.43
N ALA A 348 5.48 4.52 8.45
CA ALA A 348 4.53 5.62 8.32
C ALA A 348 5.01 6.66 7.30
N LYS A 349 6.31 7.02 7.34
CA LYS A 349 6.88 7.98 6.38
C LYS A 349 6.90 7.46 4.95
N THR A 350 7.25 6.20 4.74
CA THR A 350 7.18 5.57 3.42
C THR A 350 5.74 5.52 2.91
N SER A 351 4.79 5.07 3.74
CA SER A 351 3.37 5.02 3.38
C SER A 351 2.78 6.41 3.13
N GLN A 352 3.26 7.46 3.81
CA GLN A 352 2.86 8.85 3.54
C GLN A 352 3.22 9.29 2.11
N LEU A 353 4.38 8.89 1.59
CA LEU A 353 4.87 9.30 0.26
C LEU A 353 4.33 8.43 -0.89
N LEU A 354 4.02 7.17 -0.64
CA LEU A 354 3.49 6.27 -1.66
C LEU A 354 2.13 6.76 -2.19
N PHE A 355 1.96 6.68 -3.51
CA PHE A 355 0.77 7.10 -4.27
C PHE A 355 0.43 8.58 -4.17
N GLY A 356 1.36 9.40 -3.69
CA GLY A 356 1.18 10.82 -3.43
C GLY A 356 1.14 11.15 -1.93
N ASP A 357 1.72 12.29 -1.57
CA ASP A 357 1.72 12.78 -0.20
C ASP A 357 0.39 13.47 0.17
N PRO A 358 0.18 13.85 1.45
CA PRO A 358 -1.05 14.51 1.87
C PRO A 358 -1.35 15.82 1.13
N ALA A 359 -0.34 16.58 0.72
CA ALA A 359 -0.55 17.83 -0.03
C ALA A 359 -1.07 17.52 -1.44
N TYR A 360 -0.46 16.56 -2.14
CA TYR A 360 -0.93 16.06 -3.42
C TYR A 360 -2.39 15.58 -3.36
N HIS A 361 -2.74 14.79 -2.35
CA HIS A 361 -4.11 14.28 -2.21
C HIS A 361 -5.15 15.35 -1.85
N ARG A 362 -4.79 16.38 -1.07
CA ARG A 362 -5.67 17.53 -0.82
C ARG A 362 -5.93 18.32 -2.09
N GLU A 363 -4.90 18.56 -2.89
CA GLU A 363 -5.06 19.22 -4.18
C GLU A 363 -5.91 18.38 -5.16
N LEU A 364 -5.67 17.06 -5.19
CA LEU A 364 -6.45 16.14 -5.99
C LEU A 364 -7.92 16.09 -5.55
N LEU A 365 -8.17 16.06 -4.23
CA LEU A 365 -9.51 16.13 -3.66
C LEU A 365 -10.21 17.43 -4.07
N ALA A 366 -9.56 18.58 -3.95
CA ALA A 366 -10.14 19.87 -4.31
C ALA A 366 -10.62 19.88 -5.78
N ARG A 367 -9.81 19.33 -6.70
CA ARG A 367 -10.20 19.18 -8.12
C ARG A 367 -11.38 18.22 -8.29
N ARG A 368 -11.37 17.08 -7.61
CA ARG A 368 -12.40 16.03 -7.72
C ARG A 368 -13.79 16.46 -7.21
N ILE A 369 -13.83 17.41 -6.26
CA ILE A 369 -15.07 17.99 -5.74
C ILE A 369 -15.44 19.34 -6.40
N GLY A 370 -14.70 19.74 -7.45
CA GLY A 370 -15.01 20.94 -8.23
C GLY A 370 -14.54 22.27 -7.61
N LEU A 371 -13.68 22.23 -6.60
CA LEU A 371 -12.98 23.43 -6.10
C LEU A 371 -11.80 23.72 -7.05
N THR A 372 -12.02 24.63 -7.98
CA THR A 372 -10.94 25.14 -8.85
C THR A 372 -10.04 26.09 -8.06
N PRO A 373 -8.69 26.01 -8.23
CA PRO A 373 -7.82 27.05 -7.69
C PRO A 373 -8.25 28.41 -8.23
N VAL A 374 -8.30 29.43 -7.38
CA VAL A 374 -8.43 30.82 -7.84
C VAL A 374 -7.15 31.12 -8.64
N THR A 375 -7.24 31.11 -9.96
CA THR A 375 -6.14 31.62 -10.80
C THR A 375 -6.06 33.12 -10.59
N GLU A 376 -4.87 33.65 -10.30
CA GLU A 376 -4.61 35.11 -10.08
C GLU A 376 -4.92 35.98 -11.33
N GLU A 377 -5.53 35.45 -12.35
CA GLU A 377 -5.89 36.17 -13.60
C GLU A 377 -7.17 37.03 -13.48
N GLY A 378 -7.76 37.16 -12.28
CA GLY A 378 -8.96 37.98 -12.04
C GLY A 378 -8.75 39.26 -11.22
N ALA A 379 -7.52 39.64 -10.91
CA ALA A 379 -7.19 40.88 -10.19
C ALA A 379 -6.34 41.81 -11.05
N ALA A 380 -6.97 42.36 -12.14
CA ALA A 380 -6.44 43.47 -12.89
C ALA A 380 -7.58 44.47 -13.18
#